data_039d4d0d0ff4c9ccdf2cbf9bfcaa1de0
#
_entry.id   039d4d0d0ff4c9ccdf2cbf9bfcaa1de0
#
_cell.length_a   1.000
_cell.length_b   1.000
_cell.length_c   1.000
_cell.angle_alpha   90.00
_cell.angle_beta   90.00
_cell.angle_gamma   90.00
#
_symmetry.space_group_name_H-M   'P 1'
#
loop_
_entity.id
_entity.type
_entity.pdbx_description
1 polymer ?
#
loop_
_entity_poly.entity_id
_entity_poly.type
_entity_poly.pdbx_seq_one_letter_code
_entity_poly.pdbx_strand_id
1 'polypeptide(L)'
;MSKLPLRDRLVVLTRPEGRGADWKDALVEAGAVVSELPLLEIKFEPDDTVLSEVLDAMGEYDWVVFTSANGVRGFFDRFFERFTDIRSVGGVRFACLGPATEKALRQYHLDSDLTATQNDALSLGRELMTKHDVENQKLLVVTGNLNTPELPRLLADGAMAIVDVIKVYATEEKSVAESPEAAEFRRRGADAIVFASPSAVESFLHQAASLRPDAGARQPKAVAIGATTADALRKAGIPLAGTASAPTAKAIRDAVVAALA
;
A
#
# COMPACT_ATOMS: atom_id res chain seq x y z
N MET A 1 -20.40 24.08 -21.39
CA MET A 1 -19.25 23.16 -21.23
C MET A 1 -18.71 23.35 -19.81
N SER A 2 -18.86 22.35 -18.94
CA SER A 2 -18.32 22.41 -17.58
C SER A 2 -16.81 22.59 -17.66
N LYS A 3 -16.27 23.61 -16.98
CA LYS A 3 -14.84 23.89 -16.93
C LYS A 3 -14.20 22.75 -16.13
N LEU A 4 -13.29 21.95 -16.71
CA LEU A 4 -12.56 20.91 -16.01
C LEU A 4 -11.76 21.55 -14.85
N PRO A 5 -11.97 21.12 -13.58
CA PRO A 5 -11.45 21.84 -12.42
C PRO A 5 -9.92 21.83 -12.33
N LEU A 6 -9.25 20.86 -12.95
CA LEU A 6 -7.80 20.71 -12.98
C LEU A 6 -7.19 20.98 -14.36
N ARG A 7 -7.91 21.70 -15.23
CA ARG A 7 -7.43 22.00 -16.58
C ARG A 7 -6.04 22.65 -16.55
N ASP A 8 -5.12 22.05 -17.31
CA ASP A 8 -3.71 22.48 -17.45
C ASP A 8 -2.89 22.45 -16.14
N ARG A 9 -3.40 21.83 -15.09
CA ARG A 9 -2.68 21.63 -13.84
C ARG A 9 -1.79 20.40 -13.93
N LEU A 10 -0.53 20.54 -13.51
CA LEU A 10 0.42 19.42 -13.40
C LEU A 10 0.34 18.83 -11.98
N VAL A 11 -0.02 17.56 -11.90
CA VAL A 11 -0.12 16.81 -10.65
C VAL A 11 0.88 15.66 -10.66
N VAL A 12 1.70 15.55 -9.62
CA VAL A 12 2.68 14.48 -9.43
C VAL A 12 2.15 13.46 -8.42
N LEU A 13 2.23 12.17 -8.77
CA LEU A 13 1.88 11.05 -7.89
C LEU A 13 3.16 10.34 -7.42
N THR A 14 3.31 10.15 -6.09
CA THR A 14 4.50 9.49 -5.50
C THR A 14 4.28 7.98 -5.25
N ARG A 15 3.49 7.32 -6.06
CA ARG A 15 3.17 5.89 -5.90
C ARG A 15 4.22 4.99 -6.53
N PRO A 16 4.39 3.76 -6.03
CA PRO A 16 5.12 2.73 -6.75
C PRO A 16 4.52 2.48 -8.15
N GLU A 17 5.36 2.14 -9.10
CA GLU A 17 4.97 1.83 -10.48
C GLU A 17 3.89 0.75 -10.57
N GLY A 18 3.05 0.85 -11.61
CA GLY A 18 1.98 -0.12 -11.88
C GLY A 18 0.79 -0.05 -10.92
N ARG A 19 0.74 0.96 -10.03
CA ARG A 19 -0.35 1.15 -9.08
C ARG A 19 -1.07 2.46 -9.30
N GLY A 20 -2.41 2.46 -9.12
CA GLY A 20 -3.23 3.67 -9.17
C GLY A 20 -3.48 4.20 -10.54
N ALA A 21 -3.61 3.34 -11.53
CA ALA A 21 -4.19 3.74 -12.81
C ALA A 21 -5.51 4.49 -12.58
N ASP A 22 -6.34 4.03 -11.67
CA ASP A 22 -7.59 4.67 -11.25
C ASP A 22 -7.42 6.10 -10.71
N TRP A 23 -6.33 6.40 -9.98
CA TRP A 23 -6.07 7.76 -9.48
C TRP A 23 -5.64 8.69 -10.62
N LYS A 24 -4.75 8.19 -11.48
CA LYS A 24 -4.30 8.90 -12.67
C LYS A 24 -5.48 9.22 -13.58
N ASP A 25 -6.32 8.21 -13.85
CA ASP A 25 -7.50 8.36 -14.71
C ASP A 25 -8.46 9.43 -14.16
N ALA A 26 -8.77 9.37 -12.85
CA ALA A 26 -9.66 10.34 -12.22
C ALA A 26 -9.12 11.79 -12.24
N LEU A 27 -7.80 11.97 -12.15
CA LEU A 27 -7.16 13.28 -12.25
C LEU A 27 -7.15 13.79 -13.72
N VAL A 28 -6.86 12.89 -14.67
CA VAL A 28 -6.89 13.19 -16.10
C VAL A 28 -8.30 13.56 -16.56
N GLU A 29 -9.34 12.82 -16.11
CA GLU A 29 -10.75 13.14 -16.36
C GLU A 29 -11.13 14.53 -15.82
N ALA A 30 -10.50 14.96 -14.71
CA ALA A 30 -10.67 16.32 -14.18
C ALA A 30 -9.87 17.40 -14.95
N GLY A 31 -9.06 17.00 -15.94
CA GLY A 31 -8.28 17.89 -16.81
C GLY A 31 -6.82 18.05 -16.43
N ALA A 32 -6.31 17.30 -15.44
CA ALA A 32 -4.91 17.39 -15.03
C ALA A 32 -3.96 16.71 -16.04
N VAL A 33 -2.75 17.26 -16.13
CA VAL A 33 -1.58 16.55 -16.65
C VAL A 33 -0.96 15.82 -15.46
N VAL A 34 -0.85 14.48 -15.55
CA VAL A 34 -0.35 13.67 -14.44
C VAL A 34 1.03 13.12 -14.78
N SER A 35 1.99 13.34 -13.88
CA SER A 35 3.32 12.73 -13.89
C SER A 35 3.46 11.80 -12.69
N GLU A 36 4.22 10.72 -12.85
CA GLU A 36 4.50 9.76 -11.78
C GLU A 36 5.95 9.95 -11.32
N LEU A 37 6.15 10.01 -10.02
CA LEU A 37 7.47 10.06 -9.37
C LEU A 37 7.52 8.95 -8.33
N PRO A 38 7.81 7.70 -8.75
CA PRO A 38 7.79 6.55 -7.87
C PRO A 38 8.99 6.58 -6.92
N LEU A 39 8.76 7.04 -5.69
CA LEU A 39 9.78 7.16 -4.64
C LEU A 39 10.05 5.82 -3.92
N LEU A 40 9.17 4.86 -4.12
CA LEU A 40 9.24 3.53 -3.52
C LEU A 40 9.09 2.46 -4.60
N GLU A 41 9.75 1.35 -4.40
CA GLU A 41 9.57 0.13 -5.18
C GLU A 41 9.15 -1.04 -4.28
N ILE A 42 8.47 -2.02 -4.89
CA ILE A 42 8.07 -3.24 -4.21
C ILE A 42 8.87 -4.38 -4.79
N LYS A 43 9.68 -5.01 -3.95
CA LYS A 43 10.46 -6.18 -4.32
C LYS A 43 9.84 -7.43 -3.71
N PHE A 44 9.67 -8.45 -4.54
CA PHE A 44 9.19 -9.76 -4.12
C PHE A 44 10.40 -10.70 -4.00
N GLU A 45 11.19 -10.49 -2.95
CA GLU A 45 12.37 -11.29 -2.61
C GLU A 45 12.19 -11.88 -1.20
N PRO A 46 11.33 -12.89 -1.03
CA PRO A 46 11.16 -13.54 0.25
C PRO A 46 12.42 -14.36 0.60
N ASP A 47 12.58 -14.66 1.88
CA ASP A 47 13.48 -15.74 2.30
C ASP A 47 12.94 -17.06 1.76
N ASP A 48 13.54 -17.56 0.69
CA ASP A 48 13.07 -18.75 -0.03
C ASP A 48 13.04 -19.99 0.87
N THR A 49 13.93 -20.08 1.86
CA THR A 49 13.99 -21.21 2.79
C THR A 49 12.76 -21.22 3.70
N VAL A 50 12.50 -20.11 4.38
CA VAL A 50 11.36 -19.98 5.30
C VAL A 50 10.03 -20.14 4.55
N LEU A 51 9.91 -19.54 3.38
CA LEU A 51 8.70 -19.64 2.58
C LEU A 51 8.47 -21.08 2.08
N SER A 52 9.53 -21.79 1.67
CA SER A 52 9.41 -23.20 1.27
C SER A 52 8.94 -24.07 2.41
N GLU A 53 9.48 -23.90 3.61
CA GLU A 53 9.05 -24.62 4.82
C GLU A 53 7.57 -24.35 5.15
N VAL A 54 7.13 -23.10 5.06
CA VAL A 54 5.74 -22.70 5.26
C VAL A 54 4.82 -23.34 4.23
N LEU A 55 5.21 -23.32 2.94
CA LEU A 55 4.42 -23.91 1.87
C LEU A 55 4.32 -25.45 2.01
N ASP A 56 5.37 -26.12 2.49
CA ASP A 56 5.33 -27.56 2.79
C ASP A 56 4.40 -27.87 3.96
N ALA A 57 4.30 -26.97 4.92
CA ALA A 57 3.46 -27.10 6.11
C ALA A 57 2.04 -26.51 5.94
N MET A 58 1.60 -26.13 4.71
CA MET A 58 0.30 -25.47 4.49
C MET A 58 -0.88 -26.22 5.10
N GLY A 59 -0.86 -27.52 5.09
CA GLY A 59 -1.93 -28.35 5.69
C GLY A 59 -2.03 -28.28 7.22
N GLU A 60 -1.05 -27.67 7.89
CA GLU A 60 -1.04 -27.49 9.35
C GLU A 60 -1.69 -26.16 9.78
N TYR A 61 -1.88 -25.22 8.85
CA TYR A 61 -2.46 -23.91 9.16
C TYR A 61 -3.98 -23.95 9.12
N ASP A 62 -4.60 -23.33 10.11
CA ASP A 62 -6.04 -23.08 10.16
C ASP A 62 -6.41 -21.79 9.45
N TRP A 63 -5.52 -20.80 9.48
CA TRP A 63 -5.72 -19.48 8.89
C TRP A 63 -4.48 -18.95 8.17
N VAL A 64 -4.73 -18.26 7.05
CA VAL A 64 -3.77 -17.35 6.43
C VAL A 64 -4.32 -15.92 6.53
N VAL A 65 -3.55 -15.05 7.17
CA VAL A 65 -3.92 -13.66 7.46
C VAL A 65 -3.12 -12.73 6.56
N PHE A 66 -3.76 -12.13 5.57
CA PHE A 66 -3.14 -11.19 4.65
C PHE A 66 -3.30 -9.75 5.10
N THR A 67 -2.18 -9.07 5.36
CA THR A 67 -2.16 -7.66 5.77
C THR A 67 -2.12 -6.68 4.60
N SER A 68 -1.99 -7.17 3.35
CA SER A 68 -1.96 -6.31 2.16
C SER A 68 -2.20 -7.09 0.87
N ALA A 69 -2.63 -6.38 -0.18
CA ALA A 69 -2.73 -6.95 -1.54
C ALA A 69 -1.38 -7.41 -2.11
N ASN A 70 -0.26 -6.82 -1.67
CA ASN A 70 1.09 -7.29 -2.02
C ASN A 70 1.43 -8.61 -1.34
N GLY A 71 1.01 -8.77 -0.08
CA GLY A 71 1.14 -10.02 0.64
C GLY A 71 0.43 -11.16 -0.09
N VAL A 72 -0.79 -10.92 -0.56
CA VAL A 72 -1.53 -11.92 -1.37
C VAL A 72 -0.75 -12.29 -2.63
N ARG A 73 -0.31 -11.30 -3.41
CA ARG A 73 0.43 -11.57 -4.66
C ARG A 73 1.73 -12.30 -4.39
N GLY A 74 2.59 -11.76 -3.51
CA GLY A 74 3.89 -12.37 -3.24
C GLY A 74 3.78 -13.80 -2.69
N PHE A 75 2.73 -14.09 -1.92
CA PHE A 75 2.46 -15.45 -1.45
C PHE A 75 2.05 -16.37 -2.60
N PHE A 76 1.05 -15.99 -3.39
CA PHE A 76 0.52 -16.86 -4.44
C PHE A 76 1.44 -16.96 -5.65
N ASP A 77 2.23 -15.94 -5.97
CA ASP A 77 3.26 -16.05 -7.01
C ASP A 77 4.23 -17.18 -6.67
N ARG A 78 4.73 -17.24 -5.43
CA ARG A 78 5.61 -18.32 -4.96
C ARG A 78 4.90 -19.65 -4.75
N PHE A 79 3.64 -19.61 -4.30
CA PHE A 79 2.83 -20.82 -4.19
C PHE A 79 2.71 -21.54 -5.54
N PHE A 80 2.45 -20.80 -6.63
CA PHE A 80 2.30 -21.37 -7.97
C PHE A 80 3.63 -21.71 -8.67
N GLU A 81 4.76 -21.25 -8.18
CA GLU A 81 6.07 -21.78 -8.58
C GLU A 81 6.28 -23.22 -8.08
N ARG A 82 5.68 -23.57 -6.92
CA ARG A 82 5.79 -24.88 -6.30
C ARG A 82 4.63 -25.81 -6.62
N PHE A 83 3.41 -25.29 -6.64
CA PHE A 83 2.19 -26.05 -6.83
C PHE A 83 1.45 -25.60 -8.09
N THR A 84 0.96 -26.55 -8.88
CA THR A 84 0.17 -26.24 -10.09
C THR A 84 -1.32 -26.10 -9.82
N ASP A 85 -1.79 -26.46 -8.63
CA ASP A 85 -3.19 -26.51 -8.28
C ASP A 85 -3.47 -25.76 -6.99
N ILE A 86 -4.42 -24.82 -7.04
CA ILE A 86 -4.82 -24.01 -5.88
C ILE A 86 -5.32 -24.87 -4.72
N ARG A 87 -5.84 -26.06 -4.99
CA ARG A 87 -6.30 -27.00 -3.95
C ARG A 87 -5.19 -27.47 -3.01
N SER A 88 -3.93 -27.30 -3.42
CA SER A 88 -2.76 -27.57 -2.57
C SER A 88 -2.66 -26.60 -1.38
N VAL A 89 -3.42 -25.49 -1.39
CA VAL A 89 -3.53 -24.60 -0.22
C VAL A 89 -4.28 -25.26 0.94
N GLY A 90 -5.02 -26.34 0.68
CA GLY A 90 -5.76 -27.10 1.69
C GLY A 90 -7.09 -26.44 2.08
N GLY A 91 -7.59 -26.80 3.26
CA GLY A 91 -8.83 -26.27 3.84
C GLY A 91 -8.64 -25.02 4.71
N VAL A 92 -7.55 -24.29 4.51
CA VAL A 92 -7.21 -23.09 5.31
C VAL A 92 -8.23 -21.97 5.08
N ARG A 93 -8.54 -21.23 6.15
CA ARG A 93 -9.40 -20.04 6.09
C ARG A 93 -8.56 -18.80 5.83
N PHE A 94 -9.16 -17.79 5.22
CA PHE A 94 -8.48 -16.53 4.85
C PHE A 94 -9.05 -15.32 5.57
N ALA A 95 -8.14 -14.52 6.17
CA ALA A 95 -8.49 -13.22 6.72
C ALA A 95 -7.74 -12.10 5.98
N CYS A 96 -8.45 -11.03 5.61
CA CYS A 96 -7.92 -9.90 4.84
C CYS A 96 -8.05 -8.59 5.61
N LEU A 97 -7.00 -7.77 5.61
CA LEU A 97 -6.98 -6.46 6.27
C LEU A 97 -7.99 -5.47 5.70
N GLY A 98 -8.44 -5.65 4.48
CA GLY A 98 -9.44 -4.75 3.89
C GLY A 98 -9.81 -5.11 2.45
N PRO A 99 -10.73 -4.34 1.84
CA PRO A 99 -11.31 -4.67 0.52
C PRO A 99 -10.29 -4.81 -0.62
N ALA A 100 -9.20 -4.05 -0.58
CA ALA A 100 -8.14 -4.15 -1.59
C ALA A 100 -7.38 -5.48 -1.50
N THR A 101 -7.18 -5.99 -0.28
CA THR A 101 -6.55 -7.29 -0.01
C THR A 101 -7.48 -8.43 -0.43
N GLU A 102 -8.75 -8.33 -0.06
CA GLU A 102 -9.79 -9.29 -0.49
C GLU A 102 -9.92 -9.35 -2.01
N LYS A 103 -9.95 -8.17 -2.69
CA LYS A 103 -9.96 -8.11 -4.16
C LYS A 103 -8.75 -8.80 -4.78
N ALA A 104 -7.57 -8.71 -4.15
CA ALA A 104 -6.38 -9.42 -4.62
C ALA A 104 -6.52 -10.95 -4.43
N LEU A 105 -7.10 -11.39 -3.31
CA LEU A 105 -7.35 -12.81 -3.05
C LEU A 105 -8.31 -13.42 -4.07
N ARG A 106 -9.36 -12.68 -4.44
CA ARG A 106 -10.34 -13.10 -5.47
C ARG A 106 -9.74 -13.28 -6.86
N GLN A 107 -8.58 -12.69 -7.16
CA GLN A 107 -7.87 -12.94 -8.42
C GLN A 107 -7.37 -14.39 -8.53
N TYR A 108 -7.21 -15.06 -7.39
CA TYR A 108 -6.86 -16.47 -7.29
C TYR A 108 -8.08 -17.39 -7.07
N HIS A 109 -9.30 -16.85 -7.28
CA HIS A 109 -10.58 -17.55 -7.09
C HIS A 109 -10.82 -18.05 -5.66
N LEU A 110 -10.31 -17.31 -4.67
CA LEU A 110 -10.51 -17.55 -3.26
C LEU A 110 -11.28 -16.39 -2.63
N ASP A 111 -12.24 -16.73 -1.77
CA ASP A 111 -12.94 -15.76 -0.94
C ASP A 111 -12.28 -15.67 0.45
N SER A 112 -12.41 -14.52 1.10
CA SER A 112 -12.00 -14.36 2.50
C SER A 112 -13.15 -14.76 3.43
N ASP A 113 -12.81 -15.49 4.50
CA ASP A 113 -13.75 -15.80 5.58
C ASP A 113 -13.95 -14.60 6.52
N LEU A 114 -12.96 -13.71 6.55
CA LEU A 114 -13.02 -12.43 7.27
C LEU A 114 -12.31 -11.33 6.48
N THR A 115 -13.04 -10.23 6.22
CA THR A 115 -12.43 -8.96 5.81
C THR A 115 -12.70 -7.93 6.88
N ALA A 116 -11.63 -7.31 7.41
CA ALA A 116 -11.76 -6.34 8.48
C ALA A 116 -12.60 -5.12 8.05
N THR A 117 -13.41 -4.63 8.97
CA THR A 117 -14.27 -3.45 8.73
C THR A 117 -13.48 -2.16 8.76
N GLN A 118 -12.39 -2.12 9.53
CA GLN A 118 -11.42 -1.02 9.58
C GLN A 118 -10.10 -1.46 8.95
N ASN A 119 -9.48 -0.57 8.21
CA ASN A 119 -8.25 -0.88 7.48
C ASN A 119 -7.01 -0.69 8.37
N ASP A 120 -6.99 -1.39 9.52
CA ASP A 120 -5.86 -1.46 10.44
C ASP A 120 -5.66 -2.88 11.01
N ALA A 121 -4.42 -3.21 11.30
CA ALA A 121 -4.01 -4.56 11.67
C ALA A 121 -4.60 -5.01 13.03
N LEU A 122 -4.72 -4.11 14.00
CA LEU A 122 -5.27 -4.45 15.30
C LEU A 122 -6.78 -4.70 15.24
N SER A 123 -7.50 -3.94 14.40
CA SER A 123 -8.92 -4.19 14.15
C SER A 123 -9.14 -5.54 13.49
N LEU A 124 -8.32 -5.92 12.50
CA LEU A 124 -8.36 -7.25 11.91
C LEU A 124 -8.18 -8.35 12.99
N GLY A 125 -7.16 -8.20 13.84
CA GLY A 125 -6.92 -9.16 14.93
C GLY A 125 -8.09 -9.28 15.89
N ARG A 126 -8.64 -8.15 16.35
CA ARG A 126 -9.79 -8.12 17.27
C ARG A 126 -11.05 -8.72 16.64
N GLU A 127 -11.32 -8.42 15.36
CA GLU A 127 -12.45 -9.00 14.66
C GLU A 127 -12.29 -10.51 14.47
N LEU A 128 -11.08 -10.98 14.17
CA LEU A 128 -10.77 -12.41 14.05
C LEU A 128 -11.05 -13.12 15.37
N MET A 129 -10.53 -12.59 16.48
CA MET A 129 -10.73 -13.15 17.84
C MET A 129 -12.17 -13.12 18.33
N THR A 130 -12.97 -12.14 17.85
CA THR A 130 -14.38 -12.00 18.28
C THR A 130 -15.35 -12.84 17.48
N LYS A 131 -15.07 -13.02 16.18
CA LYS A 131 -15.97 -13.70 15.24
C LYS A 131 -15.63 -15.17 15.06
N HIS A 132 -14.40 -15.57 15.38
CA HIS A 132 -13.90 -16.92 15.24
C HIS A 132 -13.14 -17.34 16.51
N ASP A 133 -13.28 -18.60 16.85
CA ASP A 133 -12.43 -19.21 17.87
C ASP A 133 -11.08 -19.56 17.22
N VAL A 134 -10.03 -18.87 17.66
CA VAL A 134 -8.65 -19.05 17.17
C VAL A 134 -7.70 -19.55 18.25
N GLU A 135 -8.22 -19.88 19.44
CA GLU A 135 -7.42 -20.47 20.51
C GLU A 135 -6.79 -21.80 20.06
N ASN A 136 -5.50 -21.94 20.30
CA ASN A 136 -4.68 -23.09 19.88
C ASN A 136 -4.68 -23.37 18.36
N GLN A 137 -5.22 -22.46 17.51
CA GLN A 137 -5.13 -22.59 16.07
C GLN A 137 -3.79 -22.07 15.55
N LYS A 138 -3.31 -22.65 14.43
CA LYS A 138 -2.08 -22.25 13.77
C LYS A 138 -2.39 -21.22 12.69
N LEU A 139 -1.88 -20.00 12.85
CA LEU A 139 -2.13 -18.87 11.96
C LEU A 139 -0.85 -18.44 11.24
N LEU A 140 -0.92 -18.30 9.94
CA LEU A 140 0.13 -17.73 9.12
C LEU A 140 -0.17 -16.27 8.81
N VAL A 141 0.62 -15.32 9.33
CA VAL A 141 0.52 -13.90 9.01
C VAL A 141 1.47 -13.57 7.86
N VAL A 142 0.89 -13.22 6.71
CA VAL A 142 1.61 -12.85 5.49
C VAL A 142 1.72 -11.33 5.38
N THR A 143 2.96 -10.81 5.32
CA THR A 143 3.22 -9.38 5.50
C THR A 143 4.37 -8.88 4.62
N GLY A 144 4.68 -7.60 4.70
CA GLY A 144 5.88 -6.96 4.14
C GLY A 144 6.86 -6.51 5.23
N ASN A 145 8.00 -5.96 4.83
CA ASN A 145 9.05 -5.52 5.73
C ASN A 145 8.68 -4.35 6.65
N LEU A 146 7.71 -3.51 6.26
CA LEU A 146 7.30 -2.33 7.03
C LEU A 146 6.20 -2.61 8.07
N ASN A 147 5.74 -3.85 8.18
CA ASN A 147 4.71 -4.20 9.15
C ASN A 147 5.28 -4.31 10.56
N THR A 148 4.47 -3.88 11.52
CA THR A 148 4.80 -3.96 12.94
C THR A 148 4.40 -5.32 13.53
N PRO A 149 5.03 -5.76 14.64
CA PRO A 149 4.72 -7.05 15.26
C PRO A 149 3.42 -7.03 16.11
N GLU A 150 2.63 -5.97 16.05
CA GLU A 150 1.46 -5.77 16.90
C GLU A 150 0.34 -6.80 16.65
N LEU A 151 0.04 -7.08 15.37
CA LEU A 151 -0.97 -8.08 15.02
C LEU A 151 -0.56 -9.50 15.44
N PRO A 152 0.64 -10.00 15.09
CA PRO A 152 1.09 -11.31 15.56
C PRO A 152 1.06 -11.44 17.09
N ARG A 153 1.52 -10.41 17.81
CA ARG A 153 1.50 -10.41 19.28
C ARG A 153 0.06 -10.43 19.83
N LEU A 154 -0.83 -9.62 19.26
CA LEU A 154 -2.23 -9.61 19.67
C LEU A 154 -2.87 -11.00 19.53
N LEU A 155 -2.60 -11.71 18.43
CA LEU A 155 -3.14 -13.04 18.19
C LEU A 155 -2.50 -14.09 19.10
N ALA A 156 -1.20 -14.05 19.30
CA ALA A 156 -0.49 -14.98 20.18
C ALA A 156 -0.84 -14.78 21.65
N ASP A 157 -0.73 -13.52 22.15
CA ASP A 157 -0.89 -13.24 23.58
C ASP A 157 -2.38 -13.09 23.97
N GLY A 158 -3.20 -12.54 23.07
CA GLY A 158 -4.60 -12.23 23.34
C GLY A 158 -5.56 -13.38 23.01
N ALA A 159 -5.20 -14.28 22.10
CA ALA A 159 -6.04 -15.40 21.69
C ALA A 159 -5.39 -16.77 21.91
N MET A 160 -4.19 -16.84 22.48
CA MET A 160 -3.43 -18.08 22.65
C MET A 160 -3.25 -18.87 21.34
N ALA A 161 -3.16 -18.16 20.21
CA ALA A 161 -2.94 -18.75 18.89
C ALA A 161 -1.46 -19.05 18.66
N ILE A 162 -1.17 -20.03 17.81
CA ILE A 162 0.19 -20.35 17.33
C ILE A 162 0.40 -19.50 16.06
N VAL A 163 1.30 -18.53 16.10
CA VAL A 163 1.42 -17.54 15.02
C VAL A 163 2.79 -17.60 14.36
N ASP A 164 2.79 -17.96 13.07
CA ASP A 164 3.95 -17.83 12.20
C ASP A 164 3.81 -16.56 11.34
N VAL A 165 4.94 -15.91 11.06
CA VAL A 165 4.98 -14.68 10.27
C VAL A 165 5.96 -14.80 9.14
N ILE A 166 5.50 -14.55 7.90
CA ILE A 166 6.38 -14.49 6.74
C ILE A 166 6.32 -13.13 6.06
N LYS A 167 7.46 -12.70 5.54
CA LYS A 167 7.59 -11.50 4.73
C LYS A 167 7.78 -11.93 3.28
N VAL A 168 6.79 -11.66 2.44
CA VAL A 168 6.81 -12.07 1.03
C VAL A 168 7.13 -10.92 0.08
N TYR A 169 7.28 -9.69 0.59
CA TYR A 169 7.73 -8.54 -0.18
C TYR A 169 8.43 -7.51 0.71
N ALA A 170 9.28 -6.70 0.10
CA ALA A 170 9.85 -5.50 0.72
C ALA A 170 9.38 -4.25 -0.04
N THR A 171 9.06 -3.20 0.72
CA THR A 171 8.93 -1.85 0.20
C THR A 171 10.24 -1.14 0.49
N GLU A 172 10.93 -0.72 -0.56
CA GLU A 172 12.22 -0.07 -0.47
C GLU A 172 12.19 1.32 -1.11
N GLU A 173 13.14 2.17 -0.71
CA GLU A 173 13.32 3.45 -1.35
C GLU A 173 13.87 3.25 -2.76
N LYS A 174 13.20 3.85 -3.76
CA LYS A 174 13.69 3.89 -5.12
C LYS A 174 14.47 5.18 -5.32
N SER A 175 15.75 5.07 -5.64
CA SER A 175 16.55 6.25 -6.02
C SER A 175 16.02 6.85 -7.31
N VAL A 176 15.67 8.13 -7.26
CA VAL A 176 15.16 8.86 -8.43
C VAL A 176 16.13 9.95 -8.92
N ALA A 177 17.32 10.05 -8.32
CA ALA A 177 18.26 11.15 -8.58
C ALA A 177 18.56 11.34 -10.07
N GLU A 178 18.71 10.25 -10.82
CA GLU A 178 19.02 10.25 -12.26
C GLU A 178 17.80 9.92 -13.14
N SER A 179 16.60 9.80 -12.54
CA SER A 179 15.41 9.44 -13.31
C SER A 179 14.94 10.61 -14.19
N PRO A 180 14.40 10.32 -15.39
CA PRO A 180 13.80 11.33 -16.25
C PRO A 180 12.67 12.10 -15.56
N GLU A 181 11.89 11.40 -14.72
CA GLU A 181 10.77 11.95 -13.97
C GLU A 181 11.24 12.97 -12.93
N ALA A 182 12.32 12.68 -12.20
CA ALA A 182 12.91 13.64 -11.27
C ALA A 182 13.54 14.84 -11.99
N ALA A 183 14.17 14.63 -13.15
CA ALA A 183 14.70 15.70 -13.98
C ALA A 183 13.57 16.61 -14.48
N GLU A 184 12.44 16.04 -14.91
CA GLU A 184 11.27 16.80 -15.33
C GLU A 184 10.64 17.55 -14.14
N PHE A 185 10.53 16.88 -12.98
CA PHE A 185 10.03 17.51 -11.75
C PHE A 185 10.89 18.69 -11.32
N ARG A 186 12.22 18.58 -11.33
CA ARG A 186 13.12 19.72 -11.06
C ARG A 186 12.87 20.89 -11.99
N ARG A 187 12.84 20.62 -13.29
CA ARG A 187 12.72 21.64 -14.35
C ARG A 187 11.37 22.36 -14.34
N ARG A 188 10.26 21.65 -14.11
CA ARG A 188 8.89 22.17 -14.23
C ARG A 188 8.20 22.44 -12.89
N GLY A 189 8.64 21.75 -11.84
CA GLY A 189 7.88 21.63 -10.61
C GLY A 189 6.54 20.92 -10.84
N ALA A 190 5.55 21.23 -10.01
CA ALA A 190 4.17 20.81 -10.17
C ALA A 190 3.20 21.80 -9.51
N ASP A 191 1.90 21.73 -9.83
CA ASP A 191 0.88 22.48 -9.09
C ASP A 191 0.53 21.74 -7.79
N ALA A 192 0.50 20.40 -7.82
CA ALA A 192 0.33 19.56 -6.64
C ALA A 192 1.21 18.30 -6.69
N ILE A 193 1.57 17.81 -5.51
CA ILE A 193 2.21 16.51 -5.30
C ILE A 193 1.37 15.68 -4.32
N VAL A 194 0.98 14.47 -4.71
CA VAL A 194 0.15 13.56 -3.91
C VAL A 194 1.03 12.50 -3.28
N PHE A 195 1.12 12.51 -1.95
CA PHE A 195 1.87 11.52 -1.19
C PHE A 195 1.00 10.32 -0.86
N ALA A 196 1.45 9.16 -1.32
CA ALA A 196 0.71 7.89 -1.25
C ALA A 196 0.89 7.13 0.08
N SER A 197 1.85 7.51 0.91
CA SER A 197 2.12 6.88 2.20
C SER A 197 3.08 7.73 3.05
N PRO A 198 3.18 7.47 4.38
CA PRO A 198 4.25 8.03 5.22
C PRO A 198 5.65 7.73 4.68
N SER A 199 5.90 6.50 4.22
CA SER A 199 7.19 6.11 3.66
C SER A 199 7.56 6.89 2.39
N ALA A 200 6.56 7.29 1.57
CA ALA A 200 6.81 8.16 0.42
C ALA A 200 7.21 9.59 0.85
N VAL A 201 6.71 10.07 2.00
CA VAL A 201 7.15 11.36 2.57
C VAL A 201 8.59 11.26 3.05
N GLU A 202 8.96 10.19 3.76
CA GLU A 202 10.32 9.93 4.23
C GLU A 202 11.31 9.85 3.05
N SER A 203 10.99 9.05 2.04
CA SER A 203 11.80 8.93 0.83
C SER A 203 11.95 10.26 0.08
N PHE A 204 10.89 11.07 0.01
CA PHE A 204 10.97 12.40 -0.59
C PHE A 204 11.94 13.31 0.17
N LEU A 205 11.95 13.25 1.50
CA LEU A 205 12.88 14.01 2.34
C LEU A 205 14.33 13.54 2.18
N HIS A 206 14.55 12.23 2.19
CA HIS A 206 15.90 11.67 1.98
C HIS A 206 16.48 12.10 0.63
N GLN A 207 15.63 12.21 -0.39
CA GLN A 207 16.02 12.57 -1.74
C GLN A 207 15.79 14.08 -2.06
N ALA A 208 15.54 14.91 -1.05
CA ALA A 208 15.16 16.31 -1.24
C ALA A 208 16.16 17.12 -2.09
N ALA A 209 17.47 16.83 -1.97
CA ALA A 209 18.50 17.48 -2.77
C ALA A 209 18.33 17.21 -4.28
N SER A 210 17.96 15.96 -4.62
CA SER A 210 17.73 15.50 -6.01
C SER A 210 16.36 15.90 -6.56
N LEU A 211 15.43 16.32 -5.69
CA LEU A 211 14.05 16.66 -6.03
C LEU A 211 13.73 18.14 -5.87
N ARG A 212 14.72 18.96 -5.55
CA ARG A 212 14.52 20.41 -5.39
C ARG A 212 14.17 21.04 -6.74
N PRO A 213 13.00 21.70 -6.86
CA PRO A 213 12.64 22.41 -8.08
C PRO A 213 13.64 23.53 -8.41
N ASP A 214 13.96 23.68 -9.68
CA ASP A 214 14.85 24.71 -10.19
C ASP A 214 14.26 26.12 -9.96
N ALA A 215 15.11 27.13 -10.07
CA ALA A 215 14.67 28.53 -9.98
C ALA A 215 13.63 28.82 -11.06
N GLY A 216 12.44 29.30 -10.65
CA GLY A 216 11.30 29.56 -11.54
C GLY A 216 10.37 28.38 -11.82
N ALA A 217 10.70 27.17 -11.37
CA ALA A 217 9.78 26.04 -11.41
C ALA A 217 8.64 26.20 -10.39
N ARG A 218 7.48 25.57 -10.70
CA ARG A 218 6.32 25.61 -9.81
C ARG A 218 6.65 24.91 -8.49
N GLN A 219 6.23 25.52 -7.37
CA GLN A 219 6.35 24.89 -6.05
C GLN A 219 5.07 24.09 -5.77
N PRO A 220 5.16 22.73 -5.62
CA PRO A 220 3.99 21.91 -5.50
C PRO A 220 3.30 22.08 -4.15
N LYS A 221 1.96 22.11 -4.17
CA LYS A 221 1.14 21.98 -2.96
C LYS A 221 1.04 20.50 -2.58
N ALA A 222 1.40 20.16 -1.34
CA ALA A 222 1.37 18.77 -0.87
C ALA A 222 -0.04 18.32 -0.51
N VAL A 223 -0.45 17.16 -1.02
CA VAL A 223 -1.74 16.51 -0.73
C VAL A 223 -1.47 15.11 -0.19
N ALA A 224 -2.10 14.77 0.92
CA ALA A 224 -2.01 13.44 1.54
C ALA A 224 -3.19 12.55 1.14
N ILE A 225 -2.95 11.25 0.95
CA ILE A 225 -4.03 10.29 0.66
C ILE A 225 -4.90 9.96 1.88
N GLY A 226 -4.47 10.33 3.09
CA GLY A 226 -5.16 10.03 4.34
C GLY A 226 -4.45 10.61 5.56
N ALA A 227 -5.04 10.40 6.74
CA ALA A 227 -4.62 11.02 7.99
C ALA A 227 -3.16 10.69 8.38
N THR A 228 -2.75 9.42 8.29
CA THR A 228 -1.39 8.99 8.64
C THR A 228 -0.32 9.65 7.76
N THR A 229 -0.59 9.80 6.46
CA THR A 229 0.31 10.51 5.53
C THR A 229 0.30 12.03 5.79
N ALA A 230 -0.84 12.60 6.15
CA ALA A 230 -0.95 14.00 6.54
C ALA A 230 -0.12 14.31 7.80
N ASP A 231 -0.13 13.41 8.78
CA ASP A 231 0.69 13.53 9.99
C ASP A 231 2.18 13.40 9.69
N ALA A 232 2.58 12.51 8.78
CA ALA A 232 3.95 12.42 8.31
C ALA A 232 4.43 13.72 7.64
N LEU A 233 3.60 14.34 6.77
CA LEU A 233 3.92 15.63 6.15
C LEU A 233 4.09 16.74 7.19
N ARG A 234 3.20 16.82 8.19
CA ARG A 234 3.31 17.81 9.28
C ARG A 234 4.59 17.63 10.09
N LYS A 235 4.91 16.36 10.47
CA LYS A 235 6.16 16.03 11.18
C LYS A 235 7.40 16.39 10.36
N ALA A 236 7.32 16.22 9.05
CA ALA A 236 8.37 16.57 8.10
C ALA A 236 8.52 18.08 7.86
N GLY A 237 7.64 18.92 8.40
CA GLY A 237 7.62 20.37 8.14
C GLY A 237 7.19 20.74 6.72
N ILE A 238 6.56 19.80 5.98
CA ILE A 238 6.03 20.07 4.62
C ILE A 238 4.62 20.66 4.76
N PRO A 239 4.36 21.87 4.22
CA PRO A 239 3.04 22.50 4.30
C PRO A 239 1.97 21.63 3.62
N LEU A 240 0.99 21.18 4.39
CA LEU A 240 -0.11 20.34 3.91
C LEU A 240 -1.20 21.24 3.31
N ALA A 241 -1.52 21.04 2.04
CA ALA A 241 -2.56 21.79 1.33
C ALA A 241 -3.91 21.05 1.28
N GLY A 242 -3.90 19.71 1.42
CA GLY A 242 -5.13 18.92 1.39
C GLY A 242 -4.92 17.49 1.89
N THR A 243 -6.01 16.87 2.34
CA THR A 243 -6.02 15.46 2.74
C THR A 243 -7.25 14.79 2.13
N ALA A 244 -7.07 13.68 1.43
CA ALA A 244 -8.19 12.90 0.92
C ALA A 244 -8.93 12.22 2.09
N SER A 245 -10.26 12.18 2.00
CA SER A 245 -11.13 11.56 3.03
C SER A 245 -11.00 10.03 3.05
N ALA A 246 -10.53 9.44 1.93
CA ALA A 246 -10.31 8.01 1.78
C ALA A 246 -9.26 7.79 0.67
N PRO A 247 -8.54 6.64 0.63
CA PRO A 247 -7.57 6.33 -0.42
C PRO A 247 -8.24 5.85 -1.73
N THR A 248 -9.27 6.57 -2.17
CA THR A 248 -10.02 6.30 -3.41
C THR A 248 -9.74 7.35 -4.46
N ALA A 249 -9.81 6.97 -5.74
CA ALA A 249 -9.58 7.85 -6.87
C ALA A 249 -10.40 9.14 -6.80
N LYS A 250 -11.69 9.03 -6.45
CA LYS A 250 -12.59 10.18 -6.28
C LYS A 250 -12.13 11.11 -5.16
N ALA A 251 -11.84 10.57 -3.96
CA ALA A 251 -11.47 11.38 -2.81
C ALA A 251 -10.12 12.08 -3.01
N ILE A 252 -9.18 11.42 -3.68
CA ILE A 252 -7.88 12.00 -4.03
C ILE A 252 -8.05 13.15 -5.03
N ARG A 253 -8.83 12.94 -6.10
CA ARG A 253 -9.16 13.99 -7.07
C ARG A 253 -9.79 15.20 -6.36
N ASP A 254 -10.78 14.96 -5.51
CA ASP A 254 -11.52 16.02 -4.82
C ASP A 254 -10.58 16.81 -3.87
N ALA A 255 -9.65 16.14 -3.19
CA ALA A 255 -8.63 16.78 -2.35
C ALA A 255 -7.65 17.63 -3.17
N VAL A 256 -7.21 17.15 -4.34
CA VAL A 256 -6.35 17.93 -5.24
C VAL A 256 -7.09 19.16 -5.78
N VAL A 257 -8.36 19.02 -6.19
CA VAL A 257 -9.20 20.14 -6.65
C VAL A 257 -9.32 21.18 -5.54
N ALA A 258 -9.63 20.78 -4.32
CA ALA A 258 -9.74 21.69 -3.18
C ALA A 258 -8.41 22.39 -2.84
N ALA A 259 -7.28 21.67 -2.94
CA ALA A 259 -5.96 22.23 -2.68
C ALA A 259 -5.53 23.27 -3.74
N LEU A 260 -6.03 23.16 -4.98
CA LEU A 260 -5.66 24.03 -6.10
C LEU A 260 -6.70 25.13 -6.41
N ALA A 261 -7.86 25.10 -5.75
CA ALA A 261 -8.84 26.18 -5.79
C ALA A 261 -8.30 27.41 -5.04
#